data_2010d9c06856105873eaf128873928b1
#
_entry.id   2010d9c06856105873eaf128873928b1
#
_cell.length_a   1.000
_cell.length_b   1.000
_cell.length_c   1.000
_cell.angle_alpha   90.00
_cell.angle_beta   90.00
_cell.angle_gamma   90.00
#
_symmetry.space_group_name_H-M   'P 1'
#
loop_
_entity.id
_entity.type
_entity.pdbx_description
1 polymer ?
#
loop_
_entity_poly.entity_id
_entity_poly.type
_entity_poly.pdbx_seq_one_letter_code
_entity_poly.pdbx_strand_id
1 'polypeptide(L)'
;MKKTVLYLVVAVMFLLAACGNNSDKEQSKSETKGSKDTVKIENNYKMRGEKKDGSDAKKVKETVEVPKNPKNAVVLDYGALDVMKEMGLSDKVKALPKGEGGKSLPNFLESFKDDKYTNVGNLKEVNFDKIAATKPEVIFISGRTANQKNLDEFKKAAPKAKIVYVGADEKNLISSMKQNTENIGKIYDKEDKAKELNKDLDNKIASMKDKTKKFNKSVMYLLVNEGELSTFGPKGRFGGLVYDTLGFNAVDKNVSNSNHGQNVSNEYINKENPDVILTMDRGQAVSGKSTAKQALNNPVLKNVKAIKEDKVYNLDPKLWYFAAGSTTTTIKQIDELEKVVK
;
A
#
# COMPACT_ATOMS: atom_id res chain seq x y z
N MET A 1 -11.59 -73.85 29.38
CA MET A 1 -10.81 -73.99 30.58
C MET A 1 -10.37 -72.60 31.00
N LYS A 2 -11.02 -72.07 32.02
CA LYS A 2 -10.50 -71.73 33.36
C LYS A 2 -9.37 -70.67 33.24
N LYS A 3 -9.34 -69.47 33.85
CA LYS A 3 -9.99 -68.89 35.09
C LYS A 3 -9.60 -67.42 35.06
N THR A 4 -10.52 -66.48 35.25
CA THR A 4 -10.82 -65.69 36.45
C THR A 4 -9.58 -65.21 37.25
N VAL A 5 -9.46 -63.91 37.63
CA VAL A 5 -9.97 -63.20 38.82
C VAL A 5 -9.24 -61.88 38.89
N LEU A 6 -9.72 -60.70 39.07
CA LEU A 6 -10.58 -60.01 40.05
C LEU A 6 -9.82 -59.03 40.98
N TYR A 7 -10.27 -57.78 41.07
CA TYR A 7 -10.23 -56.74 42.12
C TYR A 7 -8.88 -56.06 42.44
N LEU A 8 -8.77 -54.83 42.84
CA LEU A 8 -9.56 -54.02 43.77
C LEU A 8 -9.29 -52.51 43.60
N VAL A 9 -10.32 -51.73 43.80
CA VAL A 9 -10.40 -50.28 44.03
C VAL A 9 -9.87 -50.00 45.47
N VAL A 10 -9.12 -48.87 45.63
CA VAL A 10 -9.17 -48.08 46.87
C VAL A 10 -8.95 -46.62 46.57
N ALA A 11 -9.99 -45.82 46.78
CA ALA A 11 -9.96 -44.37 46.93
C ALA A 11 -9.67 -44.09 48.45
N VAL A 12 -8.82 -43.11 48.72
CA VAL A 12 -8.82 -42.39 49.99
C VAL A 12 -8.54 -40.93 49.78
N MET A 13 -9.56 -40.14 50.08
CA MET A 13 -9.44 -38.70 50.40
C MET A 13 -8.81 -38.59 51.80
N PHE A 14 -7.98 -37.60 52.01
CA PHE A 14 -7.96 -36.83 53.24
C PHE A 14 -7.52 -35.38 53.04
N LEU A 15 -8.25 -34.55 53.73
CA LEU A 15 -8.21 -33.07 53.76
C LEU A 15 -7.36 -32.57 54.95
N LEU A 16 -6.93 -31.29 54.81
CA LEU A 16 -6.68 -30.28 55.85
C LEU A 16 -5.34 -30.38 56.63
N ALA A 17 -4.62 -29.37 56.79
CA ALA A 17 -4.66 -28.02 57.20
C ALA A 17 -3.31 -27.53 57.73
N ALA A 18 -2.98 -26.34 57.37
CA ALA A 18 -2.49 -25.24 58.21
C ALA A 18 -1.06 -25.18 58.77
N CYS A 19 -0.42 -24.08 58.39
CA CYS A 19 0.44 -23.16 59.14
C CYS A 19 1.83 -23.59 59.60
N GLY A 20 2.83 -22.78 59.18
CA GLY A 20 4.04 -22.59 59.98
C GLY A 20 5.29 -22.29 59.16
N ASN A 21 5.47 -21.09 58.84
CA ASN A 21 6.68 -20.22 58.86
C ASN A 21 8.10 -20.78 58.66
N ASN A 22 8.76 -20.08 57.76
CA ASN A 22 10.16 -19.64 57.68
C ASN A 22 11.18 -20.42 56.83
N SER A 23 11.63 -19.66 55.80
CA SER A 23 12.99 -19.55 55.27
C SER A 23 13.68 -20.80 54.67
N ASP A 24 13.77 -20.89 53.34
CA ASP A 24 15.00 -20.56 52.62
C ASP A 24 14.81 -20.62 51.10
N LYS A 25 15.60 -19.81 50.44
CA LYS A 25 15.61 -19.56 49.01
C LYS A 25 16.06 -20.77 48.21
N GLU A 26 15.25 -21.22 47.24
CA GLU A 26 15.78 -21.74 46.01
C GLU A 26 14.93 -21.19 44.84
N GLN A 27 15.58 -20.41 44.02
CA GLN A 27 15.06 -19.73 42.84
C GLN A 27 14.92 -20.75 41.71
N SER A 28 13.77 -21.42 41.62
CA SER A 28 13.38 -22.09 40.38
C SER A 28 12.94 -21.03 39.38
N LYS A 29 13.82 -20.69 38.47
CA LYS A 29 13.49 -19.94 37.25
C LYS A 29 12.57 -20.81 36.40
N SER A 30 11.29 -20.66 36.57
CA SER A 30 10.31 -21.00 35.55
C SER A 30 10.50 -20.04 34.37
N GLU A 31 11.18 -20.49 33.34
CA GLU A 31 11.13 -19.83 32.03
C GLU A 31 9.71 -19.92 31.49
N THR A 32 8.90 -18.94 31.82
CA THR A 32 7.65 -18.67 31.11
C THR A 32 8.06 -18.34 29.66
N LYS A 33 7.93 -19.30 28.76
CA LYS A 33 7.87 -19.04 27.32
C LYS A 33 6.70 -18.06 27.14
N GLY A 34 7.01 -16.76 27.11
CA GLY A 34 6.05 -15.72 26.81
C GLY A 34 5.44 -16.03 25.44
N SER A 35 4.17 -16.32 25.40
CA SER A 35 3.42 -16.30 24.16
C SER A 35 3.62 -14.88 23.59
N LYS A 36 4.27 -14.75 22.44
CA LYS A 36 4.38 -13.47 21.77
C LYS A 36 2.97 -12.96 21.54
N ASP A 37 2.64 -11.82 22.11
CA ASP A 37 1.35 -11.16 21.90
C ASP A 37 1.16 -10.99 20.39
N THR A 38 0.06 -11.47 19.85
CA THR A 38 -0.25 -11.43 18.43
C THR A 38 -1.52 -10.62 18.18
N VAL A 39 -1.62 -10.04 17.01
CA VAL A 39 -2.82 -9.37 16.49
C VAL A 39 -3.32 -10.08 15.24
N LYS A 40 -4.64 -10.27 15.14
CA LYS A 40 -5.29 -10.86 13.97
C LYS A 40 -5.50 -9.78 12.90
N ILE A 41 -4.94 -9.99 11.72
CA ILE A 41 -5.08 -9.13 10.55
C ILE A 41 -5.78 -9.92 9.46
N GLU A 42 -6.84 -9.34 8.88
CA GLU A 42 -7.53 -9.92 7.74
C GLU A 42 -6.87 -9.47 6.44
N ASN A 43 -6.31 -10.41 5.70
CA ASN A 43 -5.90 -10.25 4.31
C ASN A 43 -7.12 -10.52 3.41
N ASN A 44 -7.58 -9.51 2.69
CA ASN A 44 -8.68 -9.64 1.72
C ASN A 44 -8.30 -8.87 0.45
N TYR A 45 -7.78 -9.58 -0.54
CA TYR A 45 -7.29 -8.95 -1.76
C TYR A 45 -7.44 -9.86 -2.98
N LYS A 46 -7.29 -9.27 -4.16
CA LYS A 46 -7.19 -10.00 -5.42
C LYS A 46 -5.72 -10.22 -5.77
N MET A 47 -5.28 -11.47 -5.67
CA MET A 47 -3.93 -11.86 -6.07
C MET A 47 -3.81 -11.77 -7.60
N ARG A 48 -2.75 -11.12 -8.07
CA ARG A 48 -2.51 -10.99 -9.51
C ARG A 48 -2.21 -12.36 -10.12
N GLY A 49 -2.93 -12.68 -11.20
CA GLY A 49 -2.65 -13.82 -12.06
C GLY A 49 -1.50 -13.60 -13.04
N GLU A 50 -1.24 -14.57 -13.88
CA GLU A 50 -0.21 -14.52 -14.93
C GLU A 50 -0.73 -13.86 -16.21
N LYS A 51 -2.04 -13.95 -16.46
CA LYS A 51 -2.67 -13.40 -17.65
C LYS A 51 -2.77 -11.86 -17.57
N LYS A 52 -2.45 -11.21 -18.67
CA LYS A 52 -2.49 -9.73 -18.76
C LYS A 52 -3.88 -9.14 -18.55
N ASP A 53 -4.94 -9.88 -18.94
CA ASP A 53 -6.33 -9.48 -18.77
C ASP A 53 -6.86 -9.68 -17.33
N GLY A 54 -6.05 -10.30 -16.46
CA GLY A 54 -6.40 -10.57 -15.06
C GLY A 54 -7.52 -11.60 -14.86
N SER A 55 -7.87 -12.37 -15.89
CA SER A 55 -8.96 -13.37 -15.83
C SER A 55 -8.66 -14.52 -14.88
N ASP A 56 -7.38 -14.79 -14.60
CA ASP A 56 -6.88 -15.82 -13.68
C ASP A 56 -6.52 -15.30 -12.28
N ALA A 57 -6.84 -14.05 -12.00
CA ALA A 57 -6.60 -13.46 -10.69
C ALA A 57 -7.49 -14.12 -9.62
N LYS A 58 -6.86 -14.55 -8.50
CA LYS A 58 -7.53 -15.27 -7.41
C LYS A 58 -7.87 -14.34 -6.26
N LYS A 59 -9.05 -14.49 -5.67
CA LYS A 59 -9.40 -13.81 -4.42
C LYS A 59 -8.75 -14.54 -3.25
N VAL A 60 -8.00 -13.81 -2.42
CA VAL A 60 -7.44 -14.28 -1.16
C VAL A 60 -8.25 -13.68 -0.03
N LYS A 61 -8.71 -14.52 0.90
CA LYS A 61 -9.32 -14.10 2.15
C LYS A 61 -8.81 -15.02 3.25
N GLU A 62 -7.98 -14.48 4.12
CA GLU A 62 -7.36 -15.22 5.22
C GLU A 62 -7.15 -14.31 6.42
N THR A 63 -7.11 -14.90 7.62
CA THR A 63 -6.70 -14.20 8.85
C THR A 63 -5.29 -14.61 9.20
N VAL A 64 -4.41 -13.63 9.37
CA VAL A 64 -3.01 -13.83 9.73
C VAL A 64 -2.77 -13.35 11.15
N GLU A 65 -2.18 -14.19 11.99
CA GLU A 65 -1.74 -13.81 13.34
C GLU A 65 -0.31 -13.22 13.25
N VAL A 66 -0.22 -11.90 13.43
CA VAL A 66 1.03 -11.14 13.35
C VAL A 66 1.55 -10.86 14.75
N PRO A 67 2.84 -11.09 15.05
CA PRO A 67 3.42 -10.67 16.32
C PRO A 67 3.24 -9.16 16.52
N LYS A 68 2.89 -8.73 17.73
CA LYS A 68 2.88 -7.31 18.09
C LYS A 68 4.30 -6.74 18.13
N ASN A 69 4.44 -5.50 17.71
CA ASN A 69 5.72 -4.76 17.69
C ASN A 69 6.88 -5.53 17.04
N PRO A 70 6.69 -6.12 15.84
CA PRO A 70 7.77 -6.84 15.16
C PRO A 70 8.96 -5.90 14.92
N LYS A 71 10.17 -6.39 15.22
CA LYS A 71 11.39 -5.56 15.12
C LYS A 71 11.93 -5.49 13.70
N ASN A 72 11.65 -6.50 12.89
CA ASN A 72 12.18 -6.65 11.55
C ASN A 72 11.04 -6.71 10.53
N ALA A 73 10.69 -5.57 9.94
CA ALA A 73 9.73 -5.50 8.84
C ALA A 73 10.44 -5.40 7.49
N VAL A 74 9.95 -6.14 6.51
CA VAL A 74 10.22 -5.92 5.09
C VAL A 74 9.00 -5.22 4.49
N VAL A 75 9.19 -4.07 3.84
CA VAL A 75 8.09 -3.26 3.33
C VAL A 75 8.22 -3.12 1.81
N LEU A 76 7.36 -3.83 1.08
CA LEU A 76 7.38 -3.90 -0.38
C LEU A 76 6.32 -2.99 -1.02
N ASP A 77 5.91 -1.95 -0.30
CA ASP A 77 4.95 -0.94 -0.75
C ASP A 77 5.34 0.45 -0.21
N TYR A 78 5.47 1.44 -1.09
CA TYR A 78 5.91 2.77 -0.68
C TYR A 78 4.82 3.57 0.05
N GLY A 79 3.55 3.26 -0.20
CA GLY A 79 2.45 3.86 0.55
C GLY A 79 2.47 3.40 2.01
N ALA A 80 2.62 2.09 2.25
CA ALA A 80 2.76 1.54 3.60
C ALA A 80 4.05 2.02 4.29
N LEU A 81 5.14 2.16 3.54
CA LEU A 81 6.39 2.70 4.05
C LEU A 81 6.23 4.15 4.56
N ASP A 82 5.48 4.98 3.82
CA ASP A 82 5.17 6.36 4.23
C ASP A 82 4.28 6.37 5.47
N VAL A 83 3.26 5.51 5.55
CA VAL A 83 2.44 5.35 6.76
C VAL A 83 3.31 4.98 7.98
N MET A 84 4.20 4.02 7.84
CA MET A 84 5.12 3.63 8.92
C MET A 84 6.04 4.79 9.32
N LYS A 85 6.54 5.56 8.37
CA LYS A 85 7.35 6.76 8.63
C LYS A 85 6.55 7.80 9.43
N GLU A 86 5.35 8.13 9.01
CA GLU A 86 4.47 9.10 9.69
C GLU A 86 4.02 8.62 11.09
N MET A 87 4.03 7.31 11.35
CA MET A 87 3.82 6.71 12.67
C MET A 87 5.09 6.65 13.55
N GLY A 88 6.25 7.10 13.04
CA GLY A 88 7.53 7.04 13.77
C GLY A 88 8.13 5.63 13.85
N LEU A 89 7.79 4.75 12.88
CA LEU A 89 8.20 3.34 12.85
C LEU A 89 9.36 3.04 11.88
N SER A 90 10.11 4.05 11.46
CA SER A 90 11.22 3.87 10.51
C SER A 90 12.30 2.91 11.04
N ASP A 91 12.50 2.82 12.35
CA ASP A 91 13.44 1.90 13.01
C ASP A 91 13.03 0.42 12.91
N LYS A 92 11.73 0.14 12.67
CA LYS A 92 11.19 -1.21 12.49
C LYS A 92 11.41 -1.74 11.08
N VAL A 93 11.62 -0.85 10.11
CA VAL A 93 11.91 -1.25 8.72
C VAL A 93 13.34 -1.74 8.63
N LYS A 94 13.54 -2.95 8.11
CA LYS A 94 14.87 -3.52 7.87
C LYS A 94 15.22 -3.57 6.39
N ALA A 95 14.21 -3.78 5.54
CA ALA A 95 14.44 -3.88 4.10
C ALA A 95 13.27 -3.33 3.30
N LEU A 96 13.60 -2.78 2.15
CA LEU A 96 12.64 -2.24 1.19
C LEU A 96 13.27 -2.22 -0.22
N PRO A 97 12.46 -2.17 -1.29
CA PRO A 97 12.97 -2.00 -2.64
C PRO A 97 13.42 -0.54 -2.84
N LYS A 98 14.71 -0.30 -3.06
CA LYS A 98 15.24 1.04 -3.34
C LYS A 98 15.49 1.29 -4.83
N GLY A 99 15.54 0.22 -5.63
CA GLY A 99 16.06 0.27 -6.99
C GLY A 99 17.58 0.47 -7.02
N GLU A 100 18.13 0.65 -8.20
CA GLU A 100 19.55 0.94 -8.38
C GLU A 100 19.88 2.35 -7.86
N GLY A 101 20.87 2.45 -6.98
CA GLY A 101 21.28 3.73 -6.39
C GLY A 101 20.17 4.49 -5.66
N GLY A 102 19.11 3.81 -5.20
CA GLY A 102 17.98 4.45 -4.52
C GLY A 102 17.05 5.24 -5.45
N LYS A 103 17.18 5.09 -6.76
CA LYS A 103 16.44 5.89 -7.77
C LYS A 103 14.93 5.63 -7.77
N SER A 104 14.47 4.48 -7.27
CA SER A 104 13.02 4.16 -7.22
C SER A 104 12.28 4.90 -6.11
N LEU A 105 12.98 5.33 -5.06
CA LEU A 105 12.35 6.01 -3.94
C LEU A 105 11.81 7.39 -4.32
N PRO A 106 10.56 7.73 -3.94
CA PRO A 106 10.07 9.10 -3.97
C PRO A 106 10.87 10.01 -3.03
N ASN A 107 10.88 11.32 -3.30
CA ASN A 107 11.64 12.29 -2.49
C ASN A 107 11.21 12.29 -1.01
N PHE A 108 9.92 12.14 -0.73
CA PHE A 108 9.42 12.11 0.66
C PHE A 108 9.84 10.84 1.44
N LEU A 109 10.42 9.83 0.77
CA LEU A 109 11.02 8.63 1.35
C LEU A 109 12.56 8.63 1.26
N GLU A 110 13.20 9.77 0.99
CA GLU A 110 14.65 9.87 0.79
C GLU A 110 15.46 9.36 1.99
N SER A 111 14.96 9.52 3.23
CA SER A 111 15.59 9.00 4.44
C SER A 111 15.82 7.48 4.42
N PHE A 112 15.06 6.74 3.62
CA PHE A 112 15.22 5.29 3.44
C PHE A 112 16.30 4.91 2.42
N LYS A 113 16.99 5.86 1.80
CA LYS A 113 18.22 5.60 1.02
C LYS A 113 19.40 5.16 1.89
N ASP A 114 19.37 5.50 3.17
CA ASP A 114 20.40 5.14 4.16
C ASP A 114 20.71 3.63 4.11
N ASP A 115 22.00 3.28 4.20
CA ASP A 115 22.50 1.90 4.07
C ASP A 115 22.07 0.98 5.21
N LYS A 116 21.61 1.52 6.34
CA LYS A 116 20.99 0.72 7.40
C LYS A 116 19.75 -0.04 6.96
N TYR A 117 19.08 0.40 5.90
CA TYR A 117 17.97 -0.30 5.28
C TYR A 117 18.46 -1.16 4.13
N THR A 118 18.27 -2.45 4.18
CA THR A 118 18.67 -3.38 3.10
C THR A 118 17.86 -3.12 1.83
N ASN A 119 18.57 -2.89 0.71
CA ASN A 119 17.94 -2.80 -0.60
C ASN A 119 17.61 -4.19 -1.14
N VAL A 120 16.33 -4.52 -1.26
CA VAL A 120 15.85 -5.82 -1.80
C VAL A 120 15.45 -5.76 -3.28
N GLY A 121 16.02 -4.84 -4.05
CA GLY A 121 15.76 -4.72 -5.48
C GLY A 121 14.79 -3.59 -5.83
N ASN A 122 13.82 -3.87 -6.67
CA ASN A 122 12.77 -2.91 -7.06
C ASN A 122 11.37 -3.49 -6.82
N LEU A 123 10.32 -2.67 -6.99
CA LEU A 123 8.93 -3.08 -6.73
C LEU A 123 8.39 -4.20 -7.65
N LYS A 124 9.09 -4.53 -8.75
CA LYS A 124 8.70 -5.63 -9.65
C LYS A 124 9.51 -6.89 -9.41
N GLU A 125 10.80 -6.71 -9.08
CA GLU A 125 11.79 -7.78 -8.95
C GLU A 125 12.47 -7.64 -7.61
N VAL A 126 12.01 -8.44 -6.64
CA VAL A 126 12.58 -8.48 -5.30
C VAL A 126 13.63 -9.56 -5.19
N ASN A 127 14.66 -9.30 -4.40
CA ASN A 127 15.71 -10.26 -4.10
C ASN A 127 15.36 -11.01 -2.82
N PHE A 128 14.95 -12.28 -2.96
CA PHE A 128 14.49 -13.12 -1.85
C PHE A 128 15.61 -13.50 -0.89
N ASP A 129 16.86 -13.67 -1.37
CA ASP A 129 18.01 -13.97 -0.51
C ASP A 129 18.29 -12.80 0.44
N LYS A 130 18.23 -11.58 -0.07
CA LYS A 130 18.36 -10.39 0.77
C LYS A 130 17.21 -10.25 1.77
N ILE A 131 15.98 -10.62 1.39
CA ILE A 131 14.85 -10.69 2.32
C ILE A 131 15.14 -11.72 3.42
N ALA A 132 15.57 -12.93 3.06
CA ALA A 132 15.92 -14.00 4.00
C ALA A 132 17.00 -13.56 5.01
N ALA A 133 18.02 -12.84 4.53
CA ALA A 133 19.12 -12.35 5.37
C ALA A 133 18.66 -11.37 6.46
N THR A 134 17.55 -10.63 6.25
CA THR A 134 17.01 -9.71 7.26
C THR A 134 16.21 -10.40 8.35
N LYS A 135 15.92 -11.70 8.21
CA LYS A 135 15.12 -12.50 9.15
C LYS A 135 13.82 -11.78 9.56
N PRO A 136 12.95 -11.44 8.60
CA PRO A 136 11.78 -10.62 8.89
C PRO A 136 10.79 -11.36 9.78
N GLU A 137 10.07 -10.63 10.63
CA GLU A 137 8.92 -11.12 11.38
C GLU A 137 7.60 -10.81 10.64
N VAL A 138 7.60 -9.74 9.81
CA VAL A 138 6.48 -9.35 8.96
C VAL A 138 6.97 -8.86 7.60
N ILE A 139 6.21 -9.19 6.55
CA ILE A 139 6.42 -8.71 5.18
C ILE A 139 5.15 -8.02 4.71
N PHE A 140 5.21 -6.72 4.47
CA PHE A 140 4.11 -5.95 3.91
C PHE A 140 4.19 -5.99 2.38
N ILE A 141 3.11 -6.46 1.75
CA ILE A 141 3.00 -6.63 0.29
C ILE A 141 1.81 -5.86 -0.28
N SER A 142 1.85 -5.57 -1.57
CA SER A 142 0.72 -5.00 -2.31
C SER A 142 0.55 -5.64 -3.68
N GLY A 143 -0.35 -5.14 -4.51
CA GLY A 143 -0.70 -5.74 -5.80
C GLY A 143 0.48 -5.97 -6.77
N ARG A 144 1.61 -5.27 -6.59
CA ARG A 144 2.82 -5.49 -7.41
C ARG A 144 3.53 -6.79 -7.07
N THR A 145 3.52 -7.18 -5.80
CA THR A 145 4.21 -8.36 -5.27
C THR A 145 3.29 -9.51 -4.92
N ALA A 146 1.97 -9.28 -4.86
CA ALA A 146 0.97 -10.29 -4.54
C ALA A 146 0.62 -11.17 -5.76
N ASN A 147 1.50 -12.11 -6.08
CA ASN A 147 1.27 -13.20 -7.05
C ASN A 147 1.76 -14.52 -6.45
N GLN A 148 1.29 -15.64 -6.99
CA GLN A 148 1.56 -16.97 -6.42
C GLN A 148 3.06 -17.26 -6.29
N LYS A 149 3.84 -16.99 -7.36
CA LYS A 149 5.29 -17.19 -7.37
C LYS A 149 5.98 -16.46 -6.22
N ASN A 150 5.68 -15.16 -6.07
CA ASN A 150 6.30 -14.37 -5.00
C ASN A 150 5.87 -14.84 -3.60
N LEU A 151 4.59 -15.21 -3.42
CA LEU A 151 4.12 -15.73 -2.12
C LEU A 151 4.84 -17.02 -1.73
N ASP A 152 5.07 -17.91 -2.68
CA ASP A 152 5.81 -19.14 -2.45
C ASP A 152 7.28 -18.87 -2.12
N GLU A 153 7.91 -17.95 -2.83
CA GLU A 153 9.29 -17.53 -2.56
C GLU A 153 9.43 -16.81 -1.20
N PHE A 154 8.47 -15.95 -0.80
CA PHE A 154 8.47 -15.36 0.55
C PHE A 154 8.39 -16.42 1.65
N LYS A 155 7.53 -17.44 1.47
CA LYS A 155 7.42 -18.55 2.43
C LYS A 155 8.71 -19.37 2.54
N LYS A 156 9.43 -19.56 1.43
CA LYS A 156 10.74 -20.23 1.42
C LYS A 156 11.82 -19.38 2.06
N ALA A 157 11.90 -18.10 1.68
CA ALA A 157 12.94 -17.16 2.15
C ALA A 157 12.77 -16.81 3.63
N ALA A 158 11.54 -16.72 4.11
CA ALA A 158 11.22 -16.29 5.47
C ALA A 158 10.02 -17.08 6.05
N PRO A 159 10.16 -18.37 6.36
CA PRO A 159 9.04 -19.24 6.72
C PRO A 159 8.33 -18.86 8.01
N LYS A 160 8.97 -18.05 8.87
CA LYS A 160 8.37 -17.55 10.13
C LYS A 160 7.71 -16.18 9.97
N ALA A 161 8.00 -15.46 8.89
CA ALA A 161 7.44 -14.14 8.64
C ALA A 161 5.93 -14.23 8.33
N LYS A 162 5.19 -13.25 8.83
CA LYS A 162 3.77 -13.09 8.50
C LYS A 162 3.63 -12.15 7.31
N ILE A 163 2.85 -12.55 6.33
CA ILE A 163 2.61 -11.74 5.13
C ILE A 163 1.33 -10.93 5.35
N VAL A 164 1.43 -9.62 5.27
CA VAL A 164 0.30 -8.68 5.44
C VAL A 164 0.11 -7.90 4.14
N TYR A 165 -1.10 -7.95 3.60
CA TYR A 165 -1.45 -7.17 2.42
C TYR A 165 -1.86 -5.75 2.80
N VAL A 166 -1.25 -4.76 2.14
CA VAL A 166 -1.47 -3.33 2.39
C VAL A 166 -1.84 -2.53 1.14
N GLY A 167 -2.13 -3.21 0.04
CA GLY A 167 -2.59 -2.55 -1.19
C GLY A 167 -4.02 -2.05 -1.06
N ALA A 168 -4.33 -0.93 -1.72
CA ALA A 168 -5.69 -0.41 -1.78
C ALA A 168 -6.59 -1.25 -2.69
N ASP A 169 -7.87 -1.34 -2.35
CA ASP A 169 -8.92 -1.90 -3.19
C ASP A 169 -9.54 -0.79 -4.04
N GLU A 170 -9.47 -0.90 -5.36
CA GLU A 170 -10.00 0.12 -6.28
C GLU A 170 -11.51 0.36 -6.12
N LYS A 171 -12.27 -0.66 -5.68
CA LYS A 171 -13.72 -0.54 -5.46
C LYS A 171 -14.07 0.15 -4.14
N ASN A 172 -13.18 0.02 -3.15
CA ASN A 172 -13.32 0.56 -1.80
C ASN A 172 -12.09 1.38 -1.42
N LEU A 173 -11.69 2.29 -2.31
CA LEU A 173 -10.40 2.96 -2.29
C LEU A 173 -10.07 3.55 -0.90
N ILE A 174 -10.86 4.49 -0.43
CA ILE A 174 -10.58 5.22 0.81
C ILE A 174 -10.72 4.33 2.04
N SER A 175 -11.78 3.51 2.11
CA SER A 175 -11.98 2.62 3.27
C SER A 175 -10.88 1.57 3.40
N SER A 176 -10.40 1.01 2.29
CA SER A 176 -9.29 0.05 2.32
C SER A 176 -7.95 0.67 2.71
N MET A 177 -7.66 1.89 2.27
CA MET A 177 -6.47 2.64 2.71
C MET A 177 -6.49 2.89 4.22
N LYS A 178 -7.63 3.35 4.75
CA LYS A 178 -7.84 3.59 6.18
C LYS A 178 -7.69 2.32 6.99
N GLN A 179 -8.28 1.22 6.53
CA GLN A 179 -8.14 -0.09 7.17
C GLN A 179 -6.68 -0.58 7.19
N ASN A 180 -5.93 -0.40 6.11
CA ASN A 180 -4.51 -0.76 6.05
C ASN A 180 -3.69 0.08 7.04
N THR A 181 -3.98 1.38 7.17
CA THR A 181 -3.37 2.27 8.16
C THR A 181 -3.68 1.81 9.59
N GLU A 182 -4.93 1.44 9.87
CA GLU A 182 -5.34 0.87 11.16
C GLU A 182 -4.67 -0.47 11.45
N ASN A 183 -4.51 -1.34 10.44
CA ASN A 183 -3.82 -2.61 10.59
C ASN A 183 -2.35 -2.41 10.98
N ILE A 184 -1.65 -1.47 10.35
CA ILE A 184 -0.29 -1.09 10.75
C ILE A 184 -0.29 -0.56 12.20
N GLY A 185 -1.24 0.31 12.55
CA GLY A 185 -1.42 0.82 13.91
C GLY A 185 -1.58 -0.30 14.93
N LYS A 186 -2.46 -1.28 14.69
CA LYS A 186 -2.69 -2.44 15.56
C LYS A 186 -1.44 -3.32 15.72
N ILE A 187 -0.67 -3.52 14.66
CA ILE A 187 0.57 -4.32 14.70
C ILE A 187 1.62 -3.66 15.59
N TYR A 188 1.68 -2.33 15.63
CA TYR A 188 2.74 -1.56 16.29
C TYR A 188 2.28 -0.74 17.50
N ASP A 189 1.09 -1.02 18.06
CA ASP A 189 0.48 -0.27 19.17
C ASP A 189 0.46 1.26 18.91
N LYS A 190 0.04 1.64 17.69
CA LYS A 190 -0.08 3.02 17.18
C LYS A 190 -1.50 3.34 16.69
N GLU A 191 -2.52 2.73 17.31
CA GLU A 191 -3.92 2.89 16.90
C GLU A 191 -4.39 4.32 16.91
N ASP A 192 -3.97 5.12 17.90
CA ASP A 192 -4.37 6.52 17.98
C ASP A 192 -3.74 7.36 16.87
N LYS A 193 -2.48 7.08 16.51
CA LYS A 193 -1.84 7.74 15.37
C LYS A 193 -2.49 7.31 14.04
N ALA A 194 -2.90 6.04 13.92
CA ALA A 194 -3.66 5.58 12.75
C ALA A 194 -4.98 6.31 12.58
N LYS A 195 -5.73 6.51 13.69
CA LYS A 195 -6.99 7.29 13.69
C LYS A 195 -6.77 8.75 13.31
N GLU A 196 -5.70 9.37 13.84
CA GLU A 196 -5.31 10.74 13.48
C GLU A 196 -5.05 10.87 11.97
N LEU A 197 -4.19 10.01 11.40
CA LEU A 197 -3.89 10.01 9.97
C LEU A 197 -5.13 9.78 9.10
N ASN A 198 -6.03 8.88 9.51
CA ASN A 198 -7.28 8.64 8.81
C ASN A 198 -8.22 9.83 8.86
N LYS A 199 -8.29 10.54 10.01
CA LYS A 199 -9.06 11.76 10.17
C LYS A 199 -8.51 12.90 9.30
N ASP A 200 -7.20 13.02 9.21
CA ASP A 200 -6.55 14.02 8.36
C ASP A 200 -6.87 13.77 6.89
N LEU A 201 -6.90 12.53 6.44
CA LEU A 201 -7.34 12.17 5.09
C LEU A 201 -8.80 12.58 4.86
N ASP A 202 -9.72 12.26 5.81
CA ASP A 202 -11.13 12.61 5.68
C ASP A 202 -11.31 14.15 5.59
N ASN A 203 -10.59 14.91 6.40
CA ASN A 203 -10.60 16.37 6.39
C ASN A 203 -10.09 16.93 5.04
N LYS A 204 -8.99 16.36 4.52
CA LYS A 204 -8.43 16.76 3.22
C LYS A 204 -9.40 16.47 2.07
N ILE A 205 -10.03 15.31 2.06
CA ILE A 205 -11.04 14.96 1.06
C ILE A 205 -12.23 15.92 1.12
N ALA A 206 -12.75 16.19 2.33
CA ALA A 206 -13.88 17.10 2.51
C ALA A 206 -13.55 18.52 2.01
N SER A 207 -12.39 19.06 2.41
CA SER A 207 -11.91 20.37 1.96
C SER A 207 -11.77 20.44 0.45
N MET A 208 -11.20 19.38 -0.17
CA MET A 208 -11.00 19.33 -1.60
C MET A 208 -12.33 19.24 -2.36
N LYS A 209 -13.30 18.46 -1.88
CA LYS A 209 -14.65 18.40 -2.45
C LYS A 209 -15.34 19.77 -2.47
N ASP A 210 -15.17 20.59 -1.43
CA ASP A 210 -15.75 21.92 -1.40
C ASP A 210 -15.09 22.87 -2.40
N LYS A 211 -13.80 22.70 -2.67
CA LYS A 211 -13.08 23.44 -3.71
C LYS A 211 -13.50 22.99 -5.11
N THR A 212 -13.58 21.69 -5.35
CA THR A 212 -13.94 21.15 -6.68
C THR A 212 -15.38 21.47 -7.08
N LYS A 213 -16.33 21.52 -6.12
CA LYS A 213 -17.69 21.99 -6.38
C LYS A 213 -17.74 23.41 -6.98
N LYS A 214 -16.79 24.27 -6.63
CA LYS A 214 -16.70 25.65 -7.11
C LYS A 214 -15.86 25.78 -8.38
N PHE A 215 -15.03 24.78 -8.65
CA PHE A 215 -14.01 24.84 -9.71
C PHE A 215 -14.59 24.82 -11.13
N ASN A 216 -15.74 24.22 -11.34
CA ASN A 216 -16.53 24.19 -12.60
C ASN A 216 -15.68 24.11 -13.91
N LYS A 217 -14.60 23.34 -13.92
CA LYS A 217 -13.73 23.09 -15.06
C LYS A 217 -13.70 21.61 -15.37
N SER A 218 -13.64 21.28 -16.66
CA SER A 218 -13.45 19.91 -17.12
C SER A 218 -11.98 19.50 -17.01
N VAL A 219 -11.73 18.30 -16.51
CA VAL A 219 -10.39 17.78 -16.26
C VAL A 219 -10.16 16.49 -17.03
N MET A 220 -9.00 16.36 -17.66
CA MET A 220 -8.51 15.12 -18.25
C MET A 220 -7.25 14.65 -17.53
N TYR A 221 -7.27 13.44 -16.99
CA TYR A 221 -6.07 12.79 -16.44
C TYR A 221 -5.38 11.98 -17.54
N LEU A 222 -4.12 12.26 -17.81
CA LEU A 222 -3.29 11.57 -18.80
C LEU A 222 -2.11 10.85 -18.14
N LEU A 223 -2.01 9.55 -18.38
CA LEU A 223 -0.78 8.80 -18.17
C LEU A 223 0.04 8.89 -19.46
N VAL A 224 1.28 9.33 -19.32
CA VAL A 224 2.26 9.35 -20.42
C VAL A 224 3.22 8.18 -20.24
N ASN A 225 3.40 7.37 -21.27
CA ASN A 225 4.32 6.24 -21.25
C ASN A 225 5.09 6.17 -22.56
N GLU A 226 6.34 6.64 -22.57
CA GLU A 226 7.22 6.64 -23.74
C GLU A 226 6.60 7.38 -24.96
N GLY A 227 5.84 8.46 -24.68
CA GLY A 227 5.15 9.26 -25.67
C GLY A 227 3.72 8.81 -25.97
N GLU A 228 3.32 7.60 -25.59
CA GLU A 228 1.93 7.15 -25.70
C GLU A 228 1.07 7.76 -24.58
N LEU A 229 -0.18 8.05 -24.90
CA LEU A 229 -1.13 8.69 -24.01
C LEU A 229 -2.28 7.74 -23.67
N SER A 230 -2.60 7.66 -22.39
CA SER A 230 -3.79 6.95 -21.90
C SER A 230 -4.55 7.82 -20.92
N THR A 231 -5.89 7.79 -20.98
CA THR A 231 -6.75 8.49 -20.02
C THR A 231 -7.50 7.50 -19.12
N PHE A 232 -8.00 7.99 -17.99
CA PHE A 232 -8.72 7.21 -16.99
C PHE A 232 -10.08 7.82 -16.71
N GLY A 233 -11.11 6.99 -16.69
CA GLY A 233 -12.45 7.38 -16.30
C GLY A 233 -12.65 7.43 -14.78
N PRO A 234 -13.83 7.88 -14.31
CA PRO A 234 -14.14 8.08 -12.89
C PRO A 234 -13.94 6.84 -12.00
N LYS A 235 -14.07 5.65 -12.54
CA LYS A 235 -13.89 4.38 -11.81
C LYS A 235 -12.57 3.68 -12.09
N GLY A 236 -11.66 4.31 -12.84
CA GLY A 236 -10.34 3.78 -13.16
C GLY A 236 -9.33 4.03 -12.03
N ARG A 237 -8.20 3.37 -12.11
CA ARG A 237 -7.12 3.38 -11.12
C ARG A 237 -6.79 4.76 -10.54
N PHE A 238 -6.53 5.76 -11.39
CA PHE A 238 -6.20 7.13 -10.96
C PHE A 238 -7.44 8.02 -10.94
N GLY A 239 -8.37 7.79 -11.84
CA GLY A 239 -9.63 8.54 -11.92
C GLY A 239 -10.53 8.33 -10.71
N GLY A 240 -10.48 7.18 -10.06
CA GLY A 240 -11.22 6.92 -8.81
C GLY A 240 -10.90 7.92 -7.69
N LEU A 241 -9.63 8.32 -7.56
CA LEU A 241 -9.27 9.40 -6.63
C LEU A 241 -9.73 10.76 -7.18
N VAL A 242 -9.31 11.11 -8.39
CA VAL A 242 -9.49 12.47 -8.96
C VAL A 242 -10.98 12.80 -9.14
N TYR A 243 -11.74 11.91 -9.77
CA TYR A 243 -13.12 12.22 -10.16
C TYR A 243 -14.15 11.73 -9.14
N ASP A 244 -14.08 10.44 -8.76
CA ASP A 244 -15.11 9.84 -7.89
C ASP A 244 -14.95 10.30 -6.43
N THR A 245 -13.72 10.29 -5.91
CA THR A 245 -13.44 10.67 -4.52
C THR A 245 -13.40 12.18 -4.33
N LEU A 246 -12.67 12.93 -5.16
CA LEU A 246 -12.43 14.36 -4.97
C LEU A 246 -13.41 15.25 -5.73
N GLY A 247 -14.20 14.72 -6.65
CA GLY A 247 -15.27 15.41 -7.33
C GLY A 247 -14.84 16.35 -8.45
N PHE A 248 -13.65 16.17 -9.05
CA PHE A 248 -13.31 16.86 -10.28
C PHE A 248 -14.25 16.43 -11.42
N ASN A 249 -14.59 17.35 -12.32
CA ASN A 249 -15.46 17.06 -13.44
C ASN A 249 -14.65 16.40 -14.56
N ALA A 250 -14.83 15.09 -14.77
CA ALA A 250 -14.20 14.36 -15.87
C ALA A 250 -14.72 14.90 -17.22
N VAL A 251 -13.81 15.23 -18.15
CA VAL A 251 -14.18 15.69 -19.49
C VAL A 251 -14.94 14.63 -20.29
N ASP A 252 -14.57 13.35 -20.12
CA ASP A 252 -15.31 12.20 -20.61
C ASP A 252 -15.58 11.21 -19.48
N LYS A 253 -16.86 10.92 -19.22
CA LYS A 253 -17.31 9.99 -18.16
C LYS A 253 -17.43 8.54 -18.66
N ASN A 254 -17.31 8.31 -19.97
CA ASN A 254 -17.48 7.00 -20.59
C ASN A 254 -16.15 6.28 -20.88
N VAL A 255 -15.06 6.80 -20.36
CA VAL A 255 -13.75 6.17 -20.50
C VAL A 255 -13.71 4.79 -19.87
N SER A 256 -13.10 3.83 -20.54
CA SER A 256 -12.94 2.46 -20.07
C SER A 256 -12.26 2.37 -18.70
N ASN A 257 -12.77 1.51 -17.81
CA ASN A 257 -12.22 1.25 -16.48
C ASN A 257 -11.05 0.24 -16.50
N SER A 258 -10.12 0.39 -17.45
CA SER A 258 -8.92 -0.44 -17.50
C SER A 258 -7.88 0.00 -16.46
N ASN A 259 -7.16 -0.96 -15.87
CA ASN A 259 -6.02 -0.66 -14.97
C ASN A 259 -4.85 0.02 -15.68
N HIS A 260 -4.83 -0.04 -17.02
CA HIS A 260 -3.82 0.60 -17.87
C HIS A 260 -4.33 1.91 -18.50
N GLY A 261 -5.59 2.26 -18.24
CA GLY A 261 -6.27 3.37 -18.91
C GLY A 261 -6.73 2.98 -20.32
N GLN A 262 -7.37 3.93 -20.98
CA GLN A 262 -7.77 3.87 -22.39
C GLN A 262 -6.76 4.66 -23.21
N ASN A 263 -6.10 4.01 -24.19
CA ASN A 263 -5.21 4.71 -25.11
C ASN A 263 -6.01 5.76 -25.88
N VAL A 264 -5.44 6.94 -26.02
CA VAL A 264 -6.09 8.07 -26.68
C VAL A 264 -5.12 8.73 -27.65
N SER A 265 -5.67 9.24 -28.78
CA SER A 265 -4.91 10.02 -29.74
C SER A 265 -4.99 11.52 -29.41
N ASN A 266 -4.14 12.32 -30.09
CA ASN A 266 -4.19 13.77 -29.98
C ASN A 266 -5.52 14.35 -30.50
N GLU A 267 -6.12 13.72 -31.52
CA GLU A 267 -7.44 14.09 -32.06
C GLU A 267 -8.54 13.87 -31.03
N TYR A 268 -8.48 12.78 -30.23
CA TYR A 268 -9.41 12.57 -29.14
C TYR A 268 -9.30 13.68 -28.10
N ILE A 269 -8.08 14.02 -27.66
CA ILE A 269 -7.85 15.10 -26.68
C ILE A 269 -8.36 16.45 -27.22
N ASN A 270 -8.11 16.73 -28.52
CA ASN A 270 -8.58 17.93 -29.17
C ASN A 270 -10.11 17.99 -29.26
N LYS A 271 -10.77 16.85 -29.56
CA LYS A 271 -12.23 16.73 -29.60
C LYS A 271 -12.85 16.98 -28.24
N GLU A 272 -12.33 16.33 -27.20
CA GLU A 272 -12.84 16.45 -25.83
C GLU A 272 -12.55 17.84 -25.21
N ASN A 273 -11.51 18.50 -25.66
CA ASN A 273 -11.13 19.88 -25.36
C ASN A 273 -11.19 20.24 -23.86
N PRO A 274 -10.43 19.54 -22.97
CA PRO A 274 -10.45 19.76 -21.55
C PRO A 274 -10.00 21.17 -21.17
N ASP A 275 -10.57 21.74 -20.09
CA ASP A 275 -10.12 22.98 -19.50
C ASP A 275 -8.80 22.82 -18.72
N VAL A 276 -8.54 21.61 -18.21
CA VAL A 276 -7.35 21.25 -17.44
C VAL A 276 -6.86 19.87 -17.85
N ILE A 277 -5.55 19.70 -17.95
CA ILE A 277 -4.88 18.42 -18.14
C ILE A 277 -3.99 18.15 -16.91
N LEU A 278 -4.16 16.97 -16.32
CA LEU A 278 -3.25 16.41 -15.30
C LEU A 278 -2.40 15.35 -15.98
N THR A 279 -1.08 15.47 -15.94
CA THR A 279 -0.18 14.47 -16.54
C THR A 279 0.58 13.71 -15.46
N MET A 280 0.65 12.39 -15.60
CA MET A 280 1.56 11.54 -14.83
C MET A 280 2.45 10.77 -15.81
N ASP A 281 3.74 11.06 -15.81
CA ASP A 281 4.71 10.43 -16.69
C ASP A 281 5.30 9.16 -16.07
N ARG A 282 4.81 8.00 -16.54
CA ARG A 282 5.31 6.70 -16.12
C ARG A 282 6.77 6.49 -16.51
N GLY A 283 7.18 6.95 -17.69
CA GLY A 283 8.58 6.86 -18.14
C GLY A 283 9.51 7.57 -17.17
N GLN A 284 9.13 8.75 -16.70
CA GLN A 284 9.87 9.49 -15.69
C GLN A 284 9.91 8.75 -14.34
N ALA A 285 8.80 8.14 -13.91
CA ALA A 285 8.79 7.36 -12.67
C ALA A 285 9.77 6.18 -12.73
N VAL A 286 9.79 5.44 -13.85
CA VAL A 286 10.51 4.16 -13.99
C VAL A 286 11.96 4.35 -14.39
N SER A 287 12.24 5.22 -15.36
CA SER A 287 13.57 5.40 -15.97
C SER A 287 14.21 6.77 -15.69
N GLY A 288 13.46 7.71 -15.11
CA GLY A 288 13.90 9.09 -14.93
C GLY A 288 13.83 9.95 -16.20
N LYS A 289 13.34 9.40 -17.31
CA LYS A 289 13.21 10.13 -18.59
C LYS A 289 11.76 10.56 -18.79
N SER A 290 11.52 11.86 -18.85
CA SER A 290 10.18 12.42 -19.12
C SER A 290 9.96 12.57 -20.63
N THR A 291 8.76 12.19 -21.07
CA THR A 291 8.27 12.38 -22.45
C THR A 291 6.97 13.19 -22.51
N ALA A 292 6.42 13.61 -21.37
CA ALA A 292 5.14 14.31 -21.29
C ALA A 292 5.11 15.61 -22.13
N LYS A 293 6.15 16.45 -21.99
CA LYS A 293 6.24 17.71 -22.77
C LYS A 293 6.28 17.44 -24.27
N GLN A 294 7.01 16.42 -24.71
CA GLN A 294 7.11 16.05 -26.12
C GLN A 294 5.78 15.48 -26.64
N ALA A 295 5.13 14.61 -25.87
CA ALA A 295 3.86 14.00 -26.26
C ALA A 295 2.73 15.02 -26.44
N LEU A 296 2.73 16.10 -25.63
CA LEU A 296 1.76 17.18 -25.72
C LEU A 296 2.17 18.32 -26.67
N ASN A 297 3.40 18.33 -27.17
CA ASN A 297 3.85 19.30 -28.19
C ASN A 297 3.45 18.85 -29.60
N ASN A 298 2.15 18.78 -29.87
CA ASN A 298 1.59 18.33 -31.13
C ASN A 298 0.72 19.46 -31.73
N PRO A 299 0.86 19.78 -33.05
CA PRO A 299 0.07 20.81 -33.71
C PRO A 299 -1.44 20.63 -33.56
N VAL A 300 -1.94 19.39 -33.48
CA VAL A 300 -3.36 19.06 -33.27
C VAL A 300 -3.86 19.60 -31.94
N LEU A 301 -3.00 19.66 -30.92
CA LEU A 301 -3.37 20.06 -29.55
C LEU A 301 -3.29 21.56 -29.29
N LYS A 302 -2.72 22.35 -30.20
CA LYS A 302 -2.46 23.79 -29.99
C LYS A 302 -3.69 24.63 -29.63
N ASN A 303 -4.88 24.18 -30.04
CA ASN A 303 -6.16 24.87 -29.77
C ASN A 303 -6.93 24.28 -28.56
N VAL A 304 -6.44 23.19 -27.94
CA VAL A 304 -7.02 22.66 -26.74
C VAL A 304 -6.91 23.68 -25.61
N LYS A 305 -8.01 23.96 -24.93
CA LYS A 305 -8.08 25.01 -23.89
C LYS A 305 -6.98 24.88 -22.85
N ALA A 306 -6.79 23.68 -22.31
CA ALA A 306 -5.75 23.42 -21.31
C ALA A 306 -4.33 23.75 -21.82
N ILE A 307 -4.04 23.48 -23.08
CA ILE A 307 -2.73 23.77 -23.70
C ILE A 307 -2.59 25.28 -23.93
N LYS A 308 -3.64 25.90 -24.53
CA LYS A 308 -3.64 27.34 -24.88
C LYS A 308 -3.56 28.25 -23.64
N GLU A 309 -4.15 27.80 -22.52
CA GLU A 309 -4.21 28.59 -21.30
C GLU A 309 -3.13 28.16 -20.25
N ASP A 310 -2.16 27.33 -20.66
CA ASP A 310 -1.10 26.78 -19.81
C ASP A 310 -1.64 26.09 -18.52
N LYS A 311 -2.75 25.34 -18.68
CA LYS A 311 -3.42 24.58 -17.60
C LYS A 311 -3.08 23.09 -17.66
N VAL A 312 -1.80 22.78 -17.92
CA VAL A 312 -1.25 21.44 -17.89
C VAL A 312 -0.41 21.29 -16.63
N TYR A 313 -0.85 20.43 -15.73
CA TYR A 313 -0.21 20.20 -14.45
C TYR A 313 0.51 18.84 -14.46
N ASN A 314 1.82 18.85 -14.28
CA ASN A 314 2.63 17.64 -14.17
C ASN A 314 2.63 17.18 -12.71
N LEU A 315 2.08 16.00 -12.47
CA LEU A 315 2.01 15.36 -11.15
C LEU A 315 3.33 14.64 -10.86
N ASP A 316 3.71 14.53 -9.56
CA ASP A 316 4.90 13.77 -9.17
C ASP A 316 4.75 12.30 -9.60
N PRO A 317 5.55 11.85 -10.59
CA PRO A 317 5.36 10.54 -11.18
C PRO A 317 5.64 9.39 -10.20
N LYS A 318 6.51 9.58 -9.22
CA LYS A 318 6.80 8.54 -8.23
C LYS A 318 5.71 8.45 -7.15
N LEU A 319 5.17 9.58 -6.72
CA LEU A 319 4.03 9.62 -5.80
C LEU A 319 2.82 8.92 -6.44
N TRP A 320 2.47 9.29 -7.66
CA TRP A 320 1.26 8.78 -8.32
C TRP A 320 1.42 7.36 -8.85
N TYR A 321 2.58 7.01 -9.39
CA TYR A 321 2.77 5.69 -10.00
C TYR A 321 3.20 4.61 -9.00
N PHE A 322 4.10 4.92 -8.07
CA PHE A 322 4.69 3.93 -7.17
C PHE A 322 4.10 3.92 -5.77
N ALA A 323 3.69 5.07 -5.26
CA ALA A 323 3.31 5.22 -3.86
C ALA A 323 1.81 5.49 -3.63
N ALA A 324 1.00 5.55 -4.68
CA ALA A 324 -0.45 5.72 -4.54
C ALA A 324 -1.08 4.55 -3.77
N GLY A 325 -2.12 4.85 -2.98
CA GLY A 325 -2.94 3.81 -2.34
C GLY A 325 -2.73 3.67 -0.82
N SER A 326 -2.23 4.70 -0.15
CA SER A 326 -2.22 4.80 1.31
C SER A 326 -2.84 6.11 1.79
N THR A 327 -3.22 6.17 3.06
CA THR A 327 -3.77 7.37 3.72
C THR A 327 -2.82 8.57 3.54
N THR A 328 -1.55 8.42 3.88
CA THR A 328 -0.59 9.53 3.89
C THR A 328 -0.16 9.99 2.51
N THR A 329 0.02 9.06 1.57
CA THR A 329 0.36 9.42 0.18
C THR A 329 -0.82 10.02 -0.56
N THR A 330 -2.06 9.63 -0.22
CA THR A 330 -3.25 10.26 -0.78
C THR A 330 -3.41 11.70 -0.31
N ILE A 331 -3.06 12.03 0.94
CA ILE A 331 -2.97 13.43 1.40
C ILE A 331 -1.99 14.22 0.52
N LYS A 332 -0.79 13.69 0.26
CA LYS A 332 0.21 14.32 -0.61
C LYS A 332 -0.29 14.51 -2.05
N GLN A 333 -1.04 13.53 -2.59
CA GLN A 333 -1.69 13.67 -3.91
C GLN A 333 -2.74 14.78 -3.92
N ILE A 334 -3.54 14.92 -2.86
CA ILE A 334 -4.51 16.00 -2.72
C ILE A 334 -3.82 17.36 -2.63
N ASP A 335 -2.69 17.47 -1.90
CA ASP A 335 -1.89 18.69 -1.80
C ASP A 335 -1.38 19.15 -3.18
N GLU A 336 -1.00 18.21 -4.07
CA GLU A 336 -0.66 18.57 -5.45
C GLU A 336 -1.87 19.08 -6.23
N LEU A 337 -3.02 18.42 -6.09
CA LEU A 337 -4.26 18.81 -6.80
C LEU A 337 -4.86 20.13 -6.27
N GLU A 338 -4.53 20.55 -5.05
CA GLU A 338 -4.94 21.86 -4.54
C GLU A 338 -4.40 23.02 -5.36
N LYS A 339 -3.27 22.85 -6.05
CA LYS A 339 -2.69 23.85 -6.96
C LYS A 339 -3.54 24.06 -8.20
N VAL A 340 -4.34 23.08 -8.58
CA VAL A 340 -5.19 23.08 -9.78
C VAL A 340 -6.46 23.90 -9.57
N VAL A 341 -6.97 23.93 -8.34
CA VAL A 341 -8.26 24.57 -7.99
C VAL A 341 -8.11 25.96 -7.35
N LYS A 342 -6.89 26.51 -7.39
CA LYS A 342 -6.57 27.88 -6.93
C LYS A 342 -6.93 28.96 -7.99
#